data_8fb7b97f964c4f35312cdef6a909c4be
#
_entry.id   8fb7b97f964c4f35312cdef6a909c4be
#
_cell.length_a   1.000
_cell.length_b   1.000
_cell.length_c   1.000
_cell.angle_alpha   90.00
_cell.angle_beta   90.00
_cell.angle_gamma   90.00
#
_symmetry.space_group_name_H-M   'P 1'
#
loop_
_entity.id
_entity.type
_entity.pdbx_description
1 polymer ?
#
loop_
_entity_poly.entity_id
_entity_poly.type
_entity_poly.pdbx_seq_one_letter_code
_entity_poly.pdbx_strand_id
1 'polypeptide(L)'
;MLITSTKNPSQPLSPSERVMVRENEQLIKTNPYIMNIENTKAQMRKGVLEYCILSILKDKDKYASEILGALKDAKMLVVEGTIYPLLTRLKNAGLLNYRWEESTSGPPRKYYALTETGQLFLNELNGTWDELRNAVNLVTNKK
;
A
#
# COMPACT_ATOMS: atom_id res chain seq x y z
N MET A 1 -6.79 -21.07 26.82
CA MET A 1 -5.55 -20.49 27.41
C MET A 1 -4.52 -20.33 26.31
N LEU A 2 -4.25 -19.09 25.92
CA LEU A 2 -3.25 -18.80 24.88
C LEU A 2 -1.86 -18.84 25.56
N ILE A 3 -1.09 -19.87 25.24
CA ILE A 3 0.31 -19.92 25.64
C ILE A 3 1.07 -19.03 24.65
N THR A 4 1.41 -17.81 25.08
CA THR A 4 2.32 -16.96 24.33
C THR A 4 3.72 -17.54 24.48
N SER A 5 4.15 -18.29 23.46
CA SER A 5 5.53 -18.74 23.38
C SER A 5 6.44 -17.53 23.12
N THR A 6 7.28 -17.18 24.10
CA THR A 6 8.31 -16.15 23.95
C THR A 6 9.53 -16.72 23.23
N LYS A 7 9.33 -17.28 22.04
CA LYS A 7 10.42 -17.85 21.27
C LYS A 7 11.27 -16.77 20.61
N ASN A 8 12.58 -16.90 20.74
CA ASN A 8 13.52 -16.03 20.02
C ASN A 8 13.36 -16.24 18.50
N PRO A 9 13.04 -15.18 17.72
CA PRO A 9 12.83 -15.30 16.27
C PRO A 9 14.06 -15.76 15.47
N SER A 10 15.26 -15.76 16.08
CA SER A 10 16.50 -16.24 15.45
C SER A 10 16.73 -17.74 15.60
N GLN A 11 15.92 -18.46 16.39
CA GLN A 11 16.07 -19.90 16.58
C GLN A 11 15.35 -20.69 15.46
N PRO A 12 15.97 -21.76 14.93
CA PRO A 12 15.31 -22.63 13.96
C PRO A 12 14.13 -23.35 14.60
N LEU A 13 13.09 -23.61 13.82
CA LEU A 13 11.91 -24.35 14.26
C LEU A 13 12.25 -25.78 14.65
N SER A 14 11.65 -26.29 15.74
CA SER A 14 11.71 -27.71 16.11
C SER A 14 11.03 -28.58 15.02
N PRO A 15 11.28 -29.91 14.99
CA PRO A 15 10.62 -30.80 14.04
C PRO A 15 9.08 -30.76 14.12
N SER A 16 8.51 -30.67 15.33
CA SER A 16 7.06 -30.56 15.53
C SER A 16 6.49 -29.23 15.03
N GLU A 17 7.21 -28.14 15.25
CA GLU A 17 6.83 -26.81 14.72
C GLU A 17 6.91 -26.77 13.21
N ARG A 18 7.90 -27.42 12.59
CA ARG A 18 8.00 -27.54 11.13
C ARG A 18 6.86 -28.31 10.53
N VAL A 19 6.40 -29.39 11.20
CA VAL A 19 5.22 -30.15 10.76
C VAL A 19 3.96 -29.28 10.85
N MET A 20 3.76 -28.55 11.95
CA MET A 20 2.62 -27.62 12.09
C MET A 20 2.62 -26.52 11.03
N VAL A 21 3.77 -25.96 10.71
CA VAL A 21 3.90 -24.95 9.64
C VAL A 21 3.51 -25.54 8.30
N ARG A 22 3.97 -26.76 7.96
CA ARG A 22 3.61 -27.44 6.70
C ARG A 22 2.11 -27.76 6.64
N GLU A 23 1.52 -28.26 7.72
CA GLU A 23 0.08 -28.55 7.78
C GLU A 23 -0.75 -27.28 7.61
N ASN A 24 -0.35 -26.19 8.26
CA ASN A 24 -0.98 -24.88 8.09
C ASN A 24 -0.84 -24.34 6.67
N GLU A 25 0.34 -24.47 6.04
CA GLU A 25 0.55 -24.10 4.65
C GLU A 25 -0.33 -24.92 3.70
N GLN A 26 -0.50 -26.22 3.99
CA GLN A 26 -1.35 -27.10 3.18
C GLN A 26 -2.83 -26.73 3.35
N LEU A 27 -3.29 -26.44 4.57
CA LEU A 27 -4.64 -25.97 4.86
C LEU A 27 -4.92 -24.63 4.15
N ILE A 28 -3.93 -23.73 4.13
CA ILE A 28 -4.00 -22.45 3.41
C ILE A 28 -4.18 -22.69 1.92
N LYS A 29 -3.42 -23.64 1.33
CA LYS A 29 -3.51 -23.95 -0.10
C LYS A 29 -4.82 -24.61 -0.53
N THR A 30 -5.49 -25.33 0.37
CA THR A 30 -6.71 -26.10 0.05
C THR A 30 -8.01 -25.42 0.48
N ASN A 31 -7.93 -24.41 1.34
CA ASN A 31 -9.11 -23.71 1.82
C ASN A 31 -9.50 -22.58 0.86
N PRO A 32 -10.70 -22.63 0.22
CA PRO A 32 -11.11 -21.60 -0.74
C PRO A 32 -11.21 -20.19 -0.14
N TYR A 33 -11.41 -20.05 1.16
CA TYR A 33 -11.42 -18.77 1.85
C TYR A 33 -10.01 -18.19 2.01
N ILE A 34 -9.01 -19.04 2.14
CA ILE A 34 -7.61 -18.65 2.32
C ILE A 34 -6.89 -18.54 0.97
N MET A 35 -7.30 -19.29 -0.05
CA MET A 35 -6.80 -19.12 -1.42
C MET A 35 -6.97 -17.70 -1.97
N ASN A 36 -7.86 -16.92 -1.36
CA ASN A 36 -8.12 -15.54 -1.77
C ASN A 36 -7.40 -14.49 -0.91
N ILE A 37 -6.48 -14.89 -0.04
CA ILE A 37 -5.78 -13.98 0.87
C ILE A 37 -4.99 -12.90 0.12
N GLU A 38 -4.37 -13.23 -0.99
CA GLU A 38 -3.63 -12.24 -1.79
C GLU A 38 -4.54 -11.19 -2.40
N ASN A 39 -5.74 -11.58 -2.80
CA ASN A 39 -6.76 -10.66 -3.27
C ASN A 39 -7.25 -9.74 -2.14
N THR A 40 -7.49 -10.30 -0.97
CA THR A 40 -7.86 -9.51 0.23
C THR A 40 -6.78 -8.51 0.61
N LYS A 41 -5.52 -8.93 0.62
CA LYS A 41 -4.37 -8.03 0.85
C LYS A 41 -4.31 -6.91 -0.19
N ALA A 42 -4.54 -7.25 -1.46
CA ALA A 42 -4.55 -6.26 -2.53
C ALA A 42 -5.68 -5.23 -2.34
N GLN A 43 -6.87 -5.68 -1.93
CA GLN A 43 -7.99 -4.78 -1.65
C GLN A 43 -7.74 -3.87 -0.45
N MET A 44 -7.13 -4.39 0.62
CA MET A 44 -6.74 -3.56 1.76
C MET A 44 -5.76 -2.46 1.35
N ARG A 45 -4.74 -2.79 0.56
CA ARG A 45 -3.79 -1.81 0.01
C ARG A 45 -4.48 -0.78 -0.88
N LYS A 46 -5.38 -1.24 -1.74
CA LYS A 46 -6.11 -0.37 -2.68
C LYS A 46 -6.89 0.74 -1.97
N GLY A 47 -7.46 0.45 -0.81
CA GLY A 47 -8.22 1.43 -0.04
C GLY A 47 -7.40 2.62 0.45
N VAL A 48 -6.08 2.47 0.62
CA VAL A 48 -5.19 3.53 1.10
C VAL A 48 -4.23 4.06 0.03
N LEU A 49 -4.25 3.46 -1.16
CA LEU A 49 -3.25 3.75 -2.19
C LEU A 49 -3.34 5.18 -2.72
N GLU A 50 -4.55 5.70 -2.92
CA GLU A 50 -4.74 7.09 -3.35
C GLU A 50 -4.19 8.08 -2.32
N TYR A 51 -4.46 7.84 -1.06
CA TYR A 51 -3.92 8.63 0.04
C TYR A 51 -2.38 8.63 0.01
N CYS A 52 -1.76 7.46 -0.20
CA CYS A 52 -0.30 7.34 -0.32
C CYS A 52 0.24 8.13 -1.52
N ILE A 53 -0.41 8.06 -2.69
CA ILE A 53 0.00 8.79 -3.89
C ILE A 53 -0.05 10.30 -3.65
N LEU A 54 -1.15 10.81 -3.10
CA LEU A 54 -1.29 12.23 -2.79
C LEU A 54 -0.24 12.69 -1.77
N SER A 55 0.05 11.85 -0.77
CA SER A 55 1.07 12.14 0.24
C SER A 55 2.48 12.21 -0.35
N ILE A 56 2.80 11.32 -1.30
CA ILE A 56 4.09 11.31 -2.00
C ILE A 56 4.28 12.59 -2.83
N LEU A 57 3.20 13.14 -3.38
CA LEU A 57 3.22 14.34 -4.22
C LEU A 57 3.10 15.64 -3.43
N LYS A 58 2.96 15.57 -2.11
CA LYS A 58 2.77 16.76 -1.26
C LYS A 58 3.92 17.77 -1.39
N ASP A 59 5.14 17.28 -1.38
CA ASP A 59 6.32 18.14 -1.28
C ASP A 59 7.00 18.40 -2.62
N LYS A 60 6.79 17.53 -3.60
CA LYS A 60 7.47 17.63 -4.90
C LYS A 60 6.71 16.87 -5.99
N ASP A 61 6.66 17.48 -7.16
CA ASP A 61 6.16 16.85 -8.38
C ASP A 61 7.01 15.62 -8.73
N LYS A 62 6.37 14.58 -9.20
CA LYS A 62 7.04 13.32 -9.57
C LYS A 62 6.40 12.70 -10.80
N TYR A 63 7.20 11.99 -11.58
CA TYR A 63 6.67 11.13 -12.63
C TYR A 63 6.33 9.73 -12.09
N ALA A 64 5.55 8.97 -12.84
CA ALA A 64 4.95 7.72 -12.38
C ALA A 64 5.95 6.71 -11.80
N SER A 65 7.13 6.56 -12.40
CA SER A 65 8.14 5.62 -11.88
C SER A 65 8.79 6.07 -10.56
N GLU A 66 8.87 7.37 -10.28
CA GLU A 66 9.30 7.88 -8.98
C GLU A 66 8.24 7.61 -7.89
N ILE A 67 6.95 7.74 -8.24
CA ILE A 67 5.85 7.38 -7.34
C ILE A 67 5.90 5.89 -7.01
N LEU A 68 6.06 5.04 -8.03
CA LEU A 68 6.24 3.59 -7.85
C LEU A 68 7.44 3.25 -6.98
N GLY A 69 8.56 3.93 -7.21
CA GLY A 69 9.78 3.77 -6.40
C GLY A 69 9.53 4.09 -4.92
N ALA A 70 8.88 5.22 -4.64
CA ALA A 70 8.55 5.62 -3.28
C ALA A 70 7.62 4.62 -2.57
N LEU A 71 6.61 4.09 -3.29
CA LEU A 71 5.73 3.05 -2.76
C LEU A 71 6.48 1.76 -2.46
N LYS A 72 7.37 1.35 -3.37
CA LYS A 72 8.22 0.16 -3.21
C LYS A 72 9.14 0.29 -2.01
N ASP A 73 9.78 1.43 -1.84
CA ASP A 73 10.67 1.70 -0.71
C ASP A 73 9.91 1.64 0.62
N ALA A 74 8.66 2.07 0.63
CA ALA A 74 7.74 1.97 1.77
C ALA A 74 7.13 0.56 1.94
N LYS A 75 7.54 -0.43 1.14
CA LYS A 75 6.99 -1.80 1.13
C LYS A 75 5.51 -1.85 0.72
N MET A 76 4.99 -0.81 0.13
CA MET A 76 3.66 -0.81 -0.49
C MET A 76 3.77 -1.36 -1.91
N LEU A 77 3.69 -2.69 -2.04
CA LEU A 77 3.87 -3.37 -3.32
C LEU A 77 2.67 -3.13 -4.24
N VAL A 78 2.91 -2.43 -5.33
CA VAL A 78 1.90 -2.09 -6.34
C VAL A 78 2.50 -2.34 -7.72
N VAL A 79 1.71 -2.92 -8.60
CA VAL A 79 2.14 -3.11 -10.00
C VAL A 79 1.89 -1.83 -10.80
N GLU A 80 2.74 -1.60 -11.79
CA GLU A 80 2.69 -0.42 -12.66
C GLU A 80 1.32 -0.24 -13.32
N GLY A 81 0.70 -1.32 -13.77
CA GLY A 81 -0.63 -1.30 -14.37
C GLY A 81 -1.75 -0.80 -13.44
N THR A 82 -1.53 -0.76 -12.12
CA THR A 82 -2.49 -0.20 -11.15
C THR A 82 -2.30 1.31 -10.98
N ILE A 83 -1.07 1.82 -11.10
CA ILE A 83 -0.74 3.23 -10.84
C ILE A 83 -1.34 4.14 -11.90
N TYR A 84 -1.17 3.84 -13.19
CA TYR A 84 -1.61 4.72 -14.26
C TYR A 84 -3.11 5.02 -14.24
N PRO A 85 -4.01 4.03 -14.08
CA PRO A 85 -5.44 4.31 -13.94
C PRO A 85 -5.77 5.17 -12.73
N LEU A 86 -5.06 5.00 -11.61
CA LEU A 86 -5.24 5.81 -10.41
C LEU A 86 -4.81 7.27 -10.63
N LEU A 87 -3.66 7.49 -11.23
CA LEU A 87 -3.19 8.84 -11.57
C LEU A 87 -4.16 9.54 -12.50
N THR A 88 -4.69 8.84 -13.50
CA THR A 88 -5.71 9.36 -14.42
C THR A 88 -6.99 9.73 -13.67
N ARG A 89 -7.45 8.88 -12.77
CA ARG A 89 -8.65 9.13 -11.96
C ARG A 89 -8.47 10.34 -11.04
N LEU A 90 -7.35 10.45 -10.36
CA LEU A 90 -7.03 11.58 -9.48
C LEU A 90 -6.92 12.89 -10.27
N LYS A 91 -6.33 12.85 -11.46
CA LYS A 91 -6.26 13.98 -12.36
C LYS A 91 -7.66 14.41 -12.81
N ASN A 92 -8.50 13.47 -13.24
CA ASN A 92 -9.87 13.75 -13.69
C ASN A 92 -10.76 14.28 -12.56
N ALA A 93 -10.47 13.89 -11.30
CA ALA A 93 -11.14 14.44 -10.11
C ALA A 93 -10.64 15.84 -9.72
N GLY A 94 -9.64 16.38 -10.41
CA GLY A 94 -9.08 17.70 -10.12
C GLY A 94 -8.11 17.73 -8.92
N LEU A 95 -7.71 16.57 -8.42
CA LEU A 95 -6.77 16.46 -7.28
C LEU A 95 -5.31 16.53 -7.72
N LEU A 96 -5.04 16.13 -8.95
CA LEU A 96 -3.73 16.21 -9.59
C LEU A 96 -3.84 16.97 -10.91
N ASN A 97 -2.76 17.59 -11.31
CA ASN A 97 -2.50 17.99 -12.68
C ASN A 97 -1.18 17.39 -13.14
N TYR A 98 -0.82 17.56 -14.40
CA TYR A 98 0.46 17.13 -14.91
C TYR A 98 1.01 18.14 -15.92
N ARG A 99 2.31 18.13 -16.08
CA ARG A 99 3.02 18.80 -17.18
C ARG A 99 3.93 17.79 -17.86
N TRP A 100 4.18 18.04 -19.13
CA TRP A 100 5.18 17.28 -19.87
C TRP A 100 6.55 17.94 -19.67
N GLU A 101 7.56 17.10 -19.43
CA GLU A 101 8.96 17.52 -19.44
C GLU A 101 9.75 16.67 -20.43
N GLU A 102 10.59 17.33 -21.23
CA GLU A 102 11.51 16.63 -22.10
C GLU A 102 12.59 15.92 -21.27
N SER A 103 12.95 14.74 -21.71
CA SER A 103 14.00 13.94 -21.08
C SER A 103 15.20 13.88 -22.02
N THR A 104 16.40 14.13 -21.48
CA THR A 104 17.66 14.02 -22.24
C THR A 104 18.02 12.58 -22.59
N SER A 105 17.38 11.59 -21.98
CA SER A 105 17.70 10.17 -22.10
C SER A 105 16.54 9.30 -22.56
N GLY A 106 15.44 9.88 -23.07
CA GLY A 106 14.27 9.12 -23.50
C GLY A 106 13.09 10.00 -23.90
N PRO A 107 11.89 9.41 -24.08
CA PRO A 107 10.70 10.17 -24.43
C PRO A 107 10.29 11.15 -23.32
N PRO A 108 9.50 12.21 -23.66
CA PRO A 108 8.97 13.15 -22.68
C PRO A 108 8.21 12.41 -21.57
N ARG A 109 8.25 12.94 -20.36
CA ARG A 109 7.62 12.36 -19.17
C ARG A 109 6.56 13.29 -18.61
N LYS A 110 5.48 12.70 -18.11
CA LYS A 110 4.47 13.41 -17.34
C LYS A 110 4.93 13.54 -15.89
N TYR A 111 5.06 14.77 -15.42
CA TYR A 111 5.25 15.08 -14.01
C TYR A 111 3.91 15.43 -13.40
N TYR A 112 3.51 14.69 -12.40
CA TYR A 112 2.27 14.89 -11.66
C TYR A 112 2.51 15.82 -10.48
N ALA A 113 1.59 16.73 -10.27
CA ALA A 113 1.61 17.71 -9.19
C ALA A 113 0.28 17.70 -8.44
N LEU A 114 0.34 17.93 -7.14
CA LEU A 114 -0.84 18.10 -6.32
C LEU A 114 -1.46 19.47 -6.62
N THR A 115 -2.78 19.52 -6.86
CA THR A 115 -3.51 20.79 -7.00
C THR A 115 -3.84 21.35 -5.63
N GLU A 116 -4.30 22.61 -5.57
CA GLU A 116 -4.83 23.19 -4.34
C GLU A 116 -5.99 22.36 -3.77
N THR A 117 -6.92 21.95 -4.62
CA THR A 117 -8.01 21.04 -4.24
C THR A 117 -7.48 19.71 -3.73
N GLY A 118 -6.45 19.17 -4.38
CA GLY A 118 -5.76 17.96 -3.95
C GLY A 118 -5.12 18.10 -2.56
N GLN A 119 -4.53 19.26 -2.27
CA GLN A 119 -3.94 19.53 -0.95
C GLN A 119 -5.03 19.56 0.14
N LEU A 120 -6.15 20.21 -0.13
CA LEU A 120 -7.28 20.25 0.81
C LEU A 120 -7.84 18.84 1.06
N PHE A 121 -8.00 18.07 -0.01
CA PHE A 121 -8.45 16.69 0.07
C PHE A 121 -7.47 15.81 0.87
N LEU A 122 -6.18 15.97 0.64
CA LEU A 122 -5.13 15.25 1.39
C LEU A 122 -5.20 15.59 2.90
N ASN A 123 -5.42 16.84 3.25
CA ASN A 123 -5.53 17.25 4.65
C ASN A 123 -6.71 16.55 5.36
N GLU A 124 -7.85 16.41 4.68
CA GLU A 124 -9.00 15.64 5.21
C GLU A 124 -8.67 14.16 5.35
N LEU A 125 -7.97 13.57 4.37
CA LEU A 125 -7.56 12.17 4.43
C LEU A 125 -6.55 11.88 5.53
N ASN A 126 -5.71 12.84 5.92
CA ASN A 126 -4.80 12.68 7.06
C ASN A 126 -5.59 12.40 8.36
N GLY A 127 -6.64 13.17 8.62
CA GLY A 127 -7.52 12.94 9.77
C GLY A 127 -8.25 11.60 9.69
N THR A 128 -8.81 11.30 8.52
CA THR A 128 -9.52 10.05 8.25
C THR A 128 -8.62 8.82 8.48
N TRP A 129 -7.38 8.90 8.02
CA TRP A 129 -6.40 7.83 8.24
C TRP A 129 -6.11 7.60 9.72
N ASP A 130 -5.90 8.67 10.48
CA ASP A 130 -5.64 8.56 11.92
C ASP A 130 -6.83 7.96 12.66
N GLU A 131 -8.05 8.39 12.35
CA GLU A 131 -9.29 7.82 12.92
C GLU A 131 -9.42 6.33 12.60
N LEU A 132 -9.25 5.96 11.32
CA LEU A 132 -9.36 4.57 10.85
C LEU A 132 -8.30 3.68 11.52
N ARG A 133 -7.06 4.13 11.55
CA ARG A 133 -5.96 3.41 12.19
C ARG A 133 -6.26 3.16 13.67
N ASN A 134 -6.71 4.18 14.38
CA ASN A 134 -7.05 4.06 15.81
C ASN A 134 -8.23 3.11 16.02
N ALA A 135 -9.29 3.23 15.21
CA ALA A 135 -10.44 2.33 15.28
C ALA A 135 -10.05 0.88 15.03
N VAL A 136 -9.27 0.61 14.00
CA VAL A 136 -8.80 -0.75 13.68
C VAL A 136 -7.94 -1.30 14.82
N ASN A 137 -7.03 -0.48 15.37
CA ASN A 137 -6.19 -0.89 16.50
C ASN A 137 -7.03 -1.26 17.74
N LEU A 138 -8.07 -0.48 18.05
CA LEU A 138 -8.97 -0.78 19.15
C LEU A 138 -9.74 -2.08 18.93
N VAL A 139 -10.26 -2.31 17.73
CA VAL A 139 -11.01 -3.52 17.37
C VAL A 139 -10.12 -4.75 17.38
N THR A 140 -8.90 -4.65 16.89
CA THR A 140 -7.95 -5.76 16.83
C THR A 140 -7.09 -5.90 18.09
N ASN A 141 -7.25 -5.03 19.07
CA ASN A 141 -6.46 -4.98 20.30
C ASN A 141 -4.93 -4.87 20.04
N LYS A 142 -4.55 -4.23 18.97
CA LYS A 142 -3.14 -3.94 18.68
C LYS A 142 -2.73 -2.64 19.35
N LYS A 143 -1.69 -2.74 20.15
CA LYS A 143 -1.09 -1.56 20.78
C LYS A 143 -0.07 -0.88 19.84
#